data_72f146a4538ae89783b24b75b8db5e87
#
_entry.id   72f146a4538ae89783b24b75b8db5e87
#
_cell.length_a   1.000
_cell.length_b   1.000
_cell.length_c   1.000
_cell.angle_alpha   90.00
_cell.angle_beta   90.00
_cell.angle_gamma   90.00
#
_symmetry.space_group_name_H-M   'P 1'
#
loop_
_entity.id
_entity.type
_entity.pdbx_description
1 polymer ?
#
loop_
_entity_poly.entity_id
_entity_poly.type
_entity_poly.pdbx_seq_one_letter_code
_entity_poly.pdbx_strand_id
1 'polypeptide(L)'
;IDDCELIVTSCIESLIIDDHFNPDISSLILNNSLISLKQIDIGNDCFKNVNQFVIDGLNELESLIIEEGSFTLDDENSRGSSCLIMNCDQLKQIHIGYWSFRWYESFELKNLPSLTSIHLDQYAWLKIVNEKTRKGSKCLIMNCDQLKDIHIGRGSFYWYESFELKNLPSLISIQLDRHAFMKCHRIVFESMNN
;
A
#
# COMPACT_ATOMS: atom_id res chain seq x y z
N ILE A 1 -2.00 26.83 -14.86
CA ILE A 1 -1.36 25.59 -14.39
C ILE A 1 -2.23 24.50 -14.96
N ASP A 2 -1.76 23.83 -16.02
CA ASP A 2 -2.48 22.70 -16.60
C ASP A 2 -2.36 21.56 -15.59
N ASP A 3 -3.47 21.16 -14.98
CA ASP A 3 -3.53 19.99 -14.13
C ASP A 3 -3.23 18.77 -15.02
N CYS A 4 -2.10 18.12 -14.79
CA CYS A 4 -1.76 16.88 -15.47
C CYS A 4 -2.68 15.78 -14.93
N GLU A 5 -3.46 15.15 -15.79
CA GLU A 5 -4.39 14.09 -15.42
C GLU A 5 -4.03 12.80 -16.16
N LEU A 6 -3.90 11.70 -15.41
CA LEU A 6 -3.75 10.38 -15.98
C LEU A 6 -5.14 9.77 -16.21
N ILE A 7 -5.60 9.73 -17.47
CA ILE A 7 -6.89 9.14 -17.83
C ILE A 7 -6.68 7.69 -18.27
N VAL A 8 -7.29 6.76 -17.54
CA VAL A 8 -7.30 5.33 -17.88
C VAL A 8 -8.71 4.93 -18.30
N THR A 9 -8.83 4.22 -19.42
CA THR A 9 -10.13 3.84 -19.98
C THR A 9 -10.65 2.53 -19.38
N SER A 10 -11.96 2.37 -19.32
CA SER A 10 -12.66 1.24 -18.69
C SER A 10 -12.44 -0.14 -19.34
N CYS A 11 -11.79 -0.20 -20.50
CA CYS A 11 -11.68 -1.44 -21.29
C CYS A 11 -10.34 -2.16 -21.15
N ILE A 12 -9.42 -1.68 -20.30
CA ILE A 12 -8.12 -2.32 -20.14
C ILE A 12 -8.20 -3.46 -19.11
N GLU A 13 -7.49 -4.56 -19.38
CA GLU A 13 -7.34 -5.67 -18.43
C GLU A 13 -6.03 -5.60 -17.64
N SER A 14 -5.02 -4.92 -18.16
CA SER A 14 -3.72 -4.76 -17.50
C SER A 14 -3.26 -3.32 -17.59
N LEU A 15 -2.78 -2.78 -16.47
CA LEU A 15 -2.09 -1.50 -16.37
C LEU A 15 -0.62 -1.80 -16.04
N ILE A 16 0.25 -1.63 -17.04
CA ILE A 16 1.69 -1.85 -16.90
C ILE A 16 2.38 -0.51 -17.08
N ILE A 17 3.11 -0.08 -16.07
CA ILE A 17 3.87 1.18 -16.05
C ILE A 17 5.34 0.83 -16.04
N ASP A 18 6.07 1.27 -17.06
CA ASP A 18 7.52 1.09 -17.16
C ASP A 18 8.28 1.93 -16.13
N ASP A 19 9.54 1.60 -15.90
CA ASP A 19 10.42 2.29 -14.96
C ASP A 19 10.49 3.81 -15.21
N HIS A 20 10.64 4.56 -14.12
CA HIS A 20 10.85 6.02 -14.11
C HIS A 20 9.66 6.84 -14.66
N PHE A 21 8.46 6.30 -14.69
CA PHE A 21 7.28 7.06 -15.07
C PHE A 21 6.85 8.00 -13.94
N ASN A 22 7.18 9.27 -14.08
CA ASN A 22 6.96 10.29 -13.05
C ASN A 22 6.17 11.49 -13.61
N PRO A 23 4.86 11.33 -13.86
CA PRO A 23 4.00 12.45 -14.24
C PRO A 23 3.89 13.45 -13.08
N ASP A 24 3.67 14.73 -13.43
CA ASP A 24 3.49 15.79 -12.42
C ASP A 24 2.06 15.79 -11.88
N ILE A 25 1.73 14.71 -11.18
CA ILE A 25 0.45 14.52 -10.50
C ILE A 25 0.68 14.29 -9.00
N SER A 26 -0.20 14.81 -8.16
CA SER A 26 -0.16 14.60 -6.71
C SER A 26 -1.00 13.42 -6.24
N SER A 27 -1.92 12.93 -7.07
CA SER A 27 -2.80 11.81 -6.73
C SER A 27 -2.94 10.83 -7.88
N LEU A 28 -2.99 9.53 -7.53
CA LEU A 28 -3.36 8.45 -8.44
C LEU A 28 -4.52 7.68 -7.82
N ILE A 29 -5.71 7.83 -8.42
CA ILE A 29 -6.94 7.22 -7.93
C ILE A 29 -7.49 6.29 -9.01
N LEU A 30 -7.45 4.99 -8.73
CA LEU A 30 -8.00 3.94 -9.58
C LEU A 30 -9.27 3.40 -8.93
N ASN A 31 -10.39 3.56 -9.58
CA ASN A 31 -11.69 3.23 -8.99
C ASN A 31 -12.52 2.31 -9.89
N ASN A 32 -13.73 2.01 -9.46
CA ASN A 32 -14.67 1.10 -10.11
C ASN A 32 -15.09 1.48 -11.54
N SER A 33 -14.57 2.56 -12.13
CA SER A 33 -14.71 2.84 -13.56
C SER A 33 -13.86 1.90 -14.44
N LEU A 34 -12.82 1.28 -13.86
CA LEU A 34 -11.93 0.33 -14.53
C LEU A 34 -12.41 -1.11 -14.34
N ILE A 35 -13.60 -1.40 -14.82
CA ILE A 35 -14.35 -2.63 -14.52
C ILE A 35 -13.70 -3.94 -14.98
N SER A 36 -12.75 -3.87 -15.92
CA SER A 36 -12.09 -5.04 -16.50
C SER A 36 -10.64 -5.22 -16.04
N LEU A 37 -10.15 -4.32 -15.17
CA LEU A 37 -8.74 -4.30 -14.78
C LEU A 37 -8.41 -5.45 -13.83
N LYS A 38 -7.53 -6.36 -14.28
CA LYS A 38 -7.12 -7.57 -13.53
C LYS A 38 -5.74 -7.47 -12.93
N GLN A 39 -4.87 -6.65 -13.51
CA GLN A 39 -3.47 -6.58 -13.14
C GLN A 39 -2.96 -5.14 -13.15
N ILE A 40 -2.22 -4.78 -12.11
CA ILE A 40 -1.49 -3.52 -12.02
C ILE A 40 -0.04 -3.86 -11.72
N ASP A 41 0.88 -3.49 -12.63
CA ASP A 41 2.32 -3.62 -12.47
C ASP A 41 2.95 -2.26 -12.64
N ILE A 42 3.60 -1.77 -11.59
CA ILE A 42 4.28 -0.45 -11.58
C ILE A 42 5.76 -0.71 -11.42
N GLY A 43 6.54 -0.28 -12.41
CA GLY A 43 7.99 -0.43 -12.46
C GLY A 43 8.74 0.38 -11.41
N ASN A 44 10.07 0.40 -11.54
CA ASN A 44 10.95 1.04 -10.58
C ASN A 44 10.90 2.56 -10.65
N ASP A 45 11.08 3.22 -9.53
CA ASP A 45 11.23 4.68 -9.42
C ASP A 45 10.08 5.49 -10.01
N CYS A 46 8.84 4.99 -9.95
CA CYS A 46 7.66 5.63 -10.51
C CYS A 46 6.92 6.51 -9.48
N PHE A 47 6.14 7.49 -9.97
CA PHE A 47 5.18 8.27 -9.19
C PHE A 47 5.76 9.00 -7.97
N LYS A 48 6.93 9.60 -8.08
CA LYS A 48 7.64 10.26 -6.95
C LYS A 48 6.94 11.50 -6.38
N ASN A 49 5.96 12.07 -7.09
CA ASN A 49 5.19 13.23 -6.62
C ASN A 49 3.81 12.86 -6.07
N VAL A 50 3.39 11.60 -6.24
CA VAL A 50 2.07 11.14 -5.81
C VAL A 50 2.05 10.96 -4.29
N ASN A 51 1.22 11.72 -3.59
CA ASN A 51 1.03 11.60 -2.14
C ASN A 51 -0.31 10.97 -1.75
N GLN A 52 -1.22 10.76 -2.71
CA GLN A 52 -2.47 10.03 -2.53
C GLN A 52 -2.54 8.89 -3.55
N PHE A 53 -2.33 7.66 -3.09
CA PHE A 53 -2.52 6.47 -3.91
C PHE A 53 -3.73 5.70 -3.42
N VAL A 54 -4.77 5.60 -4.26
CA VAL A 54 -6.05 4.97 -3.89
C VAL A 54 -6.46 3.97 -4.95
N ILE A 55 -6.76 2.76 -4.51
CA ILE A 55 -7.46 1.73 -5.29
C ILE A 55 -8.76 1.43 -4.56
N ASP A 56 -9.91 1.65 -5.21
CA ASP A 56 -11.22 1.43 -4.61
C ASP A 56 -12.21 0.78 -5.58
N GLY A 57 -12.70 -0.39 -5.23
CA GLY A 57 -13.77 -1.05 -5.98
C GLY A 57 -13.35 -1.67 -7.32
N LEU A 58 -12.07 -2.01 -7.52
CA LEU A 58 -11.60 -2.76 -8.68
C LEU A 58 -11.91 -4.24 -8.51
N ASN A 59 -13.14 -4.63 -8.79
CA ASN A 59 -13.66 -5.96 -8.46
C ASN A 59 -13.05 -7.12 -9.27
N GLU A 60 -12.45 -6.84 -10.43
CA GLU A 60 -11.75 -7.84 -11.24
C GLU A 60 -10.24 -7.86 -10.98
N LEU A 61 -9.71 -6.93 -10.18
CA LEU A 61 -8.27 -6.85 -9.90
C LEU A 61 -7.81 -8.09 -9.12
N GLU A 62 -6.86 -8.83 -9.69
CA GLU A 62 -6.32 -10.06 -9.11
C GLU A 62 -4.94 -9.86 -8.47
N SER A 63 -4.12 -8.96 -9.04
CA SER A 63 -2.76 -8.72 -8.56
C SER A 63 -2.36 -7.25 -8.62
N LEU A 64 -1.59 -6.84 -7.60
CA LEU A 64 -0.93 -5.54 -7.54
C LEU A 64 0.55 -5.76 -7.24
N ILE A 65 1.41 -5.31 -8.15
CA ILE A 65 2.86 -5.34 -8.02
C ILE A 65 3.38 -3.92 -8.18
N ILE A 66 4.19 -3.48 -7.22
CA ILE A 66 4.87 -2.19 -7.25
C ILE A 66 6.34 -2.46 -6.97
N GLU A 67 7.19 -2.13 -7.94
CA GLU A 67 8.62 -2.40 -7.88
C GLU A 67 9.37 -1.33 -7.06
N GLU A 68 10.69 -1.43 -7.00
CA GLU A 68 11.58 -0.67 -6.14
C GLU A 68 11.45 0.86 -6.31
N GLY A 69 11.51 1.59 -5.20
CA GLY A 69 11.64 3.05 -5.17
C GLY A 69 10.43 3.86 -5.61
N SER A 70 9.30 3.18 -5.90
CA SER A 70 8.09 3.86 -6.40
C SER A 70 7.30 4.53 -5.27
N PHE A 71 6.56 5.60 -5.60
CA PHE A 71 5.81 6.42 -4.63
C PHE A 71 6.69 6.98 -3.50
N THR A 72 7.93 7.35 -3.80
CA THR A 72 8.85 7.92 -2.81
C THR A 72 8.68 9.43 -2.73
N LEU A 73 8.29 9.92 -1.57
CA LEU A 73 8.15 11.35 -1.28
C LEU A 73 9.40 11.90 -0.58
N ASP A 74 9.43 13.21 -0.39
CA ASP A 74 10.31 13.91 0.54
C ASP A 74 9.56 14.33 1.82
N ASP A 75 10.26 14.97 2.77
CA ASP A 75 9.65 15.40 4.03
C ASP A 75 8.59 16.49 3.84
N GLU A 76 8.75 17.35 2.84
CA GLU A 76 7.85 18.48 2.58
C GLU A 76 6.51 18.01 2.01
N ASN A 77 6.53 17.00 1.12
CA ASN A 77 5.38 16.48 0.41
C ASN A 77 4.68 15.30 1.12
N SER A 78 5.21 14.86 2.26
CA SER A 78 4.74 13.66 2.97
C SER A 78 3.49 13.88 3.82
N ARG A 79 3.11 15.12 4.13
CA ARG A 79 2.00 15.40 5.04
C ARG A 79 0.66 14.95 4.46
N GLY A 80 -0.05 14.13 5.24
CA GLY A 80 -1.35 13.59 4.86
C GLY A 80 -1.27 12.52 3.77
N SER A 81 -0.06 12.08 3.40
CA SER A 81 0.09 11.06 2.35
C SER A 81 -0.50 9.72 2.75
N SER A 82 -1.17 9.07 1.81
CA SER A 82 -1.87 7.83 2.05
C SER A 82 -1.79 6.85 0.88
N CYS A 83 -1.64 5.58 1.23
CA CYS A 83 -1.88 4.44 0.37
C CYS A 83 -3.11 3.71 0.90
N LEU A 84 -4.20 3.69 0.12
CA LEU A 84 -5.46 3.05 0.49
C LEU A 84 -5.87 2.08 -0.62
N ILE A 85 -6.04 0.81 -0.26
CA ILE A 85 -6.54 -0.23 -1.18
C ILE A 85 -7.74 -0.87 -0.51
N MET A 86 -8.90 -0.79 -1.17
CA MET A 86 -10.12 -1.28 -0.56
C MET A 86 -11.16 -1.77 -1.57
N ASN A 87 -12.09 -2.62 -1.08
CA ASN A 87 -13.27 -3.08 -1.81
C ASN A 87 -12.93 -3.74 -3.15
N CYS A 88 -11.85 -4.54 -3.22
CA CYS A 88 -11.41 -5.26 -4.42
C CYS A 88 -11.64 -6.76 -4.22
N ASP A 89 -12.76 -7.26 -4.76
CA ASP A 89 -13.27 -8.59 -4.44
C ASP A 89 -12.36 -9.75 -4.90
N GLN A 90 -11.63 -9.57 -6.01
CA GLN A 90 -10.79 -10.61 -6.61
C GLN A 90 -9.28 -10.46 -6.30
N LEU A 91 -8.88 -9.41 -5.56
CA LEU A 91 -7.46 -9.17 -5.29
C LEU A 91 -6.88 -10.28 -4.41
N LYS A 92 -5.92 -11.03 -4.95
CA LYS A 92 -5.32 -12.22 -4.31
C LYS A 92 -3.98 -11.94 -3.66
N GLN A 93 -3.19 -11.04 -4.26
CA GLN A 93 -1.82 -10.78 -3.81
C GLN A 93 -1.43 -9.31 -3.98
N ILE A 94 -0.66 -8.83 -3.01
CA ILE A 94 -0.03 -7.51 -3.04
C ILE A 94 1.45 -7.72 -2.81
N HIS A 95 2.28 -7.20 -3.75
CA HIS A 95 3.73 -7.14 -3.60
C HIS A 95 4.18 -5.70 -3.75
N ILE A 96 4.94 -5.22 -2.76
CA ILE A 96 5.50 -3.87 -2.74
C ILE A 96 7.01 -3.97 -2.55
N GLY A 97 7.74 -3.46 -3.52
CA GLY A 97 9.18 -3.54 -3.61
C GLY A 97 9.95 -2.64 -2.63
N TYR A 98 11.26 -2.83 -2.65
CA TYR A 98 12.24 -2.18 -1.80
C TYR A 98 12.16 -0.64 -1.90
N TRP A 99 12.17 0.04 -0.74
CA TRP A 99 12.10 1.51 -0.62
C TRP A 99 10.85 2.18 -1.22
N SER A 100 9.82 1.47 -1.57
CA SER A 100 8.58 2.06 -2.07
C SER A 100 7.76 2.70 -0.96
N PHE A 101 6.92 3.69 -1.29
CA PHE A 101 6.12 4.47 -0.35
C PHE A 101 6.92 5.11 0.79
N ARG A 102 8.16 5.44 0.53
CA ARG A 102 8.98 6.15 1.51
C ARG A 102 8.35 7.50 1.84
N TRP A 103 8.27 7.84 3.13
CA TRP A 103 7.65 9.02 3.72
C TRP A 103 6.12 9.03 3.74
N TYR A 104 5.43 8.04 3.25
CA TYR A 104 3.98 7.96 3.42
C TYR A 104 3.57 7.84 4.88
N GLU A 105 2.45 8.48 5.25
CA GLU A 105 1.95 8.50 6.63
C GLU A 105 0.97 7.37 6.93
N SER A 106 0.23 6.89 5.92
CA SER A 106 -0.69 5.76 6.13
C SER A 106 -0.60 4.71 5.05
N PHE A 107 -0.81 3.47 5.49
CA PHE A 107 -1.04 2.31 4.66
C PHE A 107 -2.27 1.57 5.18
N GLU A 108 -3.29 1.45 4.35
CA GLU A 108 -4.55 0.85 4.74
C GLU A 108 -5.05 -0.14 3.69
N LEU A 109 -5.28 -1.38 4.12
CA LEU A 109 -5.94 -2.43 3.34
C LEU A 109 -7.26 -2.78 4.01
N LYS A 110 -8.38 -2.70 3.25
CA LYS A 110 -9.72 -2.90 3.82
C LYS A 110 -10.64 -3.65 2.87
N ASN A 111 -11.42 -4.58 3.42
CA ASN A 111 -12.46 -5.27 2.67
C ASN A 111 -11.93 -5.93 1.38
N LEU A 112 -10.93 -6.80 1.53
CA LEU A 112 -10.28 -7.54 0.45
C LEU A 112 -10.53 -9.04 0.66
N PRO A 113 -11.72 -9.55 0.35
CA PRO A 113 -12.15 -10.90 0.78
C PRO A 113 -11.34 -12.03 0.16
N SER A 114 -10.78 -11.83 -1.03
CA SER A 114 -9.97 -12.85 -1.73
C SER A 114 -8.47 -12.72 -1.50
N LEU A 115 -8.01 -11.70 -0.75
CA LEU A 115 -6.59 -11.48 -0.50
C LEU A 115 -5.99 -12.63 0.31
N THR A 116 -4.99 -13.30 -0.23
CA THR A 116 -4.34 -14.46 0.40
C THR A 116 -2.97 -14.13 0.98
N SER A 117 -2.25 -13.18 0.36
CA SER A 117 -0.89 -12.84 0.78
C SER A 117 -0.55 -11.38 0.58
N ILE A 118 0.26 -10.85 1.50
CA ILE A 118 0.86 -9.52 1.44
C ILE A 118 2.37 -9.70 1.60
N HIS A 119 3.13 -9.19 0.64
CA HIS A 119 4.59 -9.16 0.70
C HIS A 119 5.10 -7.73 0.54
N LEU A 120 5.73 -7.20 1.58
CA LEU A 120 6.38 -5.90 1.58
C LEU A 120 7.88 -6.11 1.75
N ASP A 121 8.66 -5.64 0.79
CA ASP A 121 10.11 -5.74 0.83
C ASP A 121 10.74 -4.83 1.87
N GLN A 122 12.06 -4.89 1.99
CA GLN A 122 12.80 -4.12 2.98
C GLN A 122 12.63 -2.62 2.77
N TYR A 123 12.49 -1.90 3.87
CA TYR A 123 12.37 -0.44 3.93
C TYR A 123 11.18 0.14 3.14
N ALA A 124 10.23 -0.67 2.72
CA ALA A 124 8.94 -0.16 2.28
C ALA A 124 8.32 0.66 3.43
N TRP A 125 7.72 1.81 3.11
CA TRP A 125 7.23 2.75 4.15
C TRP A 125 8.27 3.21 5.17
N LEU A 126 9.52 3.36 4.79
CA LEU A 126 10.52 3.93 5.69
C LEU A 126 10.31 5.44 5.83
N LYS A 127 9.93 5.88 7.01
CA LYS A 127 9.89 7.29 7.38
C LYS A 127 11.08 7.60 8.31
N ILE A 128 12.03 8.43 7.86
CA ILE A 128 13.15 8.87 8.68
C ILE A 128 12.75 10.17 9.37
N VAL A 129 12.18 10.10 10.57
CA VAL A 129 11.65 11.27 11.26
C VAL A 129 12.00 11.27 12.74
N ASN A 130 11.89 12.43 13.35
CA ASN A 130 11.93 12.59 14.80
C ASN A 130 10.54 12.30 15.42
N GLU A 131 10.45 12.17 16.74
CA GLU A 131 9.22 11.84 17.47
C GLU A 131 8.02 12.76 17.19
N LYS A 132 8.24 13.99 16.72
CA LYS A 132 7.17 14.99 16.52
C LYS A 132 6.36 14.74 15.24
N THR A 133 6.96 14.12 14.21
CA THR A 133 6.31 13.93 12.91
C THR A 133 5.64 12.55 12.75
N ARG A 134 5.71 11.72 13.77
CA ARG A 134 5.13 10.38 13.81
C ARG A 134 3.62 10.36 14.06
N LYS A 135 3.07 11.42 14.67
CA LYS A 135 1.69 11.47 15.13
C LYS A 135 0.70 11.26 13.99
N GLY A 136 -0.16 10.25 14.12
CA GLY A 136 -1.20 9.90 13.14
C GLY A 136 -0.78 8.87 12.09
N SER A 137 0.52 8.49 12.00
CA SER A 137 0.93 7.48 11.04
C SER A 137 0.43 6.09 11.44
N LYS A 138 -0.14 5.35 10.47
CA LYS A 138 -0.77 4.05 10.75
C LYS A 138 -0.58 3.04 9.62
N CYS A 139 -0.43 1.78 10.02
CA CYS A 139 -0.59 0.62 9.16
C CYS A 139 -1.82 -0.15 9.64
N LEU A 140 -2.84 -0.28 8.80
CA LEU A 140 -4.09 -0.96 9.12
C LEU A 140 -4.43 -1.99 8.05
N ILE A 141 -4.64 -3.23 8.46
CA ILE A 141 -5.13 -4.32 7.59
C ILE A 141 -6.38 -4.88 8.26
N MET A 142 -7.51 -4.83 7.56
CA MET A 142 -8.78 -5.28 8.15
C MET A 142 -9.77 -5.87 7.15
N ASN A 143 -10.59 -6.79 7.63
CA ASN A 143 -11.67 -7.44 6.86
C ASN A 143 -11.11 -8.12 5.59
N CYS A 144 -10.10 -8.96 5.74
CA CYS A 144 -9.50 -9.75 4.66
C CYS A 144 -9.68 -11.23 4.99
N ASP A 145 -10.82 -11.79 4.60
CA ASP A 145 -11.30 -13.09 5.09
C ASP A 145 -10.39 -14.27 4.70
N GLN A 146 -9.73 -14.20 3.55
CA GLN A 146 -8.86 -15.26 3.03
C GLN A 146 -7.37 -15.02 3.28
N LEU A 147 -6.99 -13.91 3.96
CA LEU A 147 -5.60 -13.57 4.18
C LEU A 147 -4.91 -14.59 5.10
N LYS A 148 -3.89 -15.25 4.57
CA LYS A 148 -3.13 -16.30 5.27
C LYS A 148 -1.77 -15.85 5.72
N ASP A 149 -1.09 -15.07 4.88
CA ASP A 149 0.31 -14.76 5.07
C ASP A 149 0.57 -13.26 4.93
N ILE A 150 1.26 -12.69 5.93
CA ILE A 150 1.75 -11.31 5.90
C ILE A 150 3.25 -11.36 6.12
N HIS A 151 4.03 -10.88 5.14
CA HIS A 151 5.46 -10.66 5.29
C HIS A 151 5.77 -9.18 5.20
N ILE A 152 6.42 -8.64 6.22
CA ILE A 152 6.84 -7.23 6.30
C ILE A 152 8.35 -7.20 6.47
N GLY A 153 9.03 -6.75 5.42
CA GLY A 153 10.46 -6.74 5.30
C GLY A 153 11.16 -5.81 6.28
N ARG A 154 12.48 -5.97 6.36
CA ARG A 154 13.34 -5.27 7.31
C ARG A 154 13.17 -3.76 7.27
N GLY A 155 13.00 -3.13 8.43
CA GLY A 155 12.96 -1.68 8.62
C GLY A 155 11.71 -0.98 8.10
N SER A 156 10.73 -1.73 7.58
CA SER A 156 9.46 -1.17 7.13
C SER A 156 8.65 -0.64 8.30
N PHE A 157 7.91 0.47 8.10
CA PHE A 157 7.10 1.13 9.12
C PHE A 157 7.86 1.50 10.41
N TYR A 158 9.14 1.78 10.33
CA TYR A 158 10.04 1.92 11.49
C TYR A 158 9.54 2.92 12.55
N TRP A 159 8.96 4.06 12.14
CA TRP A 159 8.50 5.14 13.02
C TRP A 159 6.97 5.31 13.04
N TYR A 160 6.22 4.32 12.64
CA TYR A 160 4.76 4.41 12.63
C TYR A 160 4.19 4.50 14.06
N GLU A 161 3.09 5.25 14.24
CA GLU A 161 2.42 5.33 15.53
C GLU A 161 1.68 4.04 15.85
N SER A 162 0.97 3.45 14.86
CA SER A 162 0.23 2.22 15.07
C SER A 162 0.37 1.19 13.94
N PHE A 163 0.32 -0.09 14.35
CA PHE A 163 0.13 -1.25 13.51
C PHE A 163 -1.08 -2.02 13.99
N GLU A 164 -2.09 -2.17 13.16
CA GLU A 164 -3.36 -2.77 13.52
C GLU A 164 -3.80 -3.83 12.52
N LEU A 165 -4.02 -5.05 13.00
CA LEU A 165 -4.61 -6.16 12.26
C LEU A 165 -5.97 -6.47 12.88
N LYS A 166 -7.05 -6.45 12.07
CA LYS A 166 -8.41 -6.61 12.57
C LYS A 166 -9.25 -7.47 11.65
N ASN A 167 -9.99 -8.39 12.25
CA ASN A 167 -10.90 -9.27 11.53
C ASN A 167 -10.21 -9.98 10.34
N LEU A 168 -9.24 -10.84 10.67
CA LEU A 168 -8.45 -11.65 9.73
C LEU A 168 -8.58 -13.13 10.12
N PRO A 169 -9.73 -13.77 9.89
CA PRO A 169 -10.04 -15.09 10.46
C PRO A 169 -9.18 -16.23 9.89
N SER A 170 -8.64 -16.07 8.70
CA SER A 170 -7.80 -17.09 8.04
C SER A 170 -6.30 -16.89 8.23
N LEU A 171 -5.87 -15.90 9.01
CA LEU A 171 -4.46 -15.56 9.14
C LEU A 171 -3.69 -16.69 9.87
N ILE A 172 -2.66 -17.20 9.19
CA ILE A 172 -1.83 -18.31 9.66
C ILE A 172 -0.43 -17.83 10.06
N SER A 173 0.13 -16.90 9.27
CA SER A 173 1.52 -16.47 9.40
C SER A 173 1.65 -14.96 9.35
N ILE A 174 2.42 -14.41 10.29
CA ILE A 174 2.90 -13.03 10.27
C ILE A 174 4.41 -13.07 10.43
N GLN A 175 5.13 -12.70 9.37
CA GLN A 175 6.57 -12.54 9.43
C GLN A 175 6.92 -11.05 9.48
N LEU A 176 7.53 -10.63 10.57
CA LEU A 176 8.07 -9.28 10.76
C LEU A 176 9.58 -9.36 10.82
N ASP A 177 10.25 -8.86 9.80
CA ASP A 177 11.71 -8.91 9.75
C ASP A 177 12.35 -7.91 10.72
N ARG A 178 13.66 -8.01 10.87
CA ARG A 178 14.43 -7.17 11.81
C ARG A 178 14.15 -5.69 11.60
N HIS A 179 13.80 -4.98 12.68
CA HIS A 179 13.47 -3.55 12.74
C HIS A 179 12.13 -3.15 12.08
N ALA A 180 11.32 -4.08 11.57
CA ALA A 180 9.94 -3.75 11.22
C ALA A 180 9.21 -3.21 12.45
N PHE A 181 8.49 -2.08 12.30
CA PHE A 181 7.77 -1.39 13.39
C PHE A 181 8.62 -1.08 14.64
N MET A 182 9.93 -0.99 14.57
CA MET A 182 10.83 -0.92 15.73
C MET A 182 10.50 0.22 16.71
N LYS A 183 9.96 1.32 16.23
CA LYS A 183 9.57 2.48 17.04
C LYS A 183 8.05 2.69 17.05
N CYS A 184 7.29 1.65 16.74
CA CYS A 184 5.83 1.67 16.81
C CYS A 184 5.36 1.77 18.28
N HIS A 185 4.36 2.61 18.54
CA HIS A 185 3.83 2.80 19.90
C HIS A 185 2.68 1.86 20.23
N ARG A 186 1.90 1.48 19.23
CA ARG A 186 0.71 0.69 19.41
C ARG A 186 0.65 -0.43 18.39
N ILE A 187 0.56 -1.66 18.87
CA ILE A 187 0.32 -2.85 18.04
C ILE A 187 -0.98 -3.47 18.53
N VAL A 188 -1.91 -3.72 17.61
CA VAL A 188 -3.22 -4.30 17.90
C VAL A 188 -3.48 -5.48 16.97
N PHE A 189 -3.78 -6.63 17.57
CA PHE A 189 -4.29 -7.80 16.88
C PHE A 189 -5.67 -8.10 17.45
N GLU A 190 -6.72 -7.90 16.65
CA GLU A 190 -8.11 -7.97 17.09
C GLU A 190 -8.93 -8.85 16.16
N SER A 191 -9.72 -9.77 16.74
CA SER A 191 -10.60 -10.69 16.00
C SER A 191 -9.85 -11.49 14.93
N MET A 192 -8.76 -12.14 15.34
CA MET A 192 -7.90 -12.90 14.42
C MET A 192 -8.42 -14.32 14.17
N ASN A 193 -9.22 -14.89 15.08
CA ASN A 193 -9.89 -16.20 14.95
C ASN A 193 -11.24 -16.15 15.65
N ASN A 194 -12.24 -16.72 15.03
CA ASN A 194 -13.53 -17.05 15.66
C ASN A 194 -13.46 -18.42 16.33
#